data_ea4a75787df7d6e87ff3741150bfb7b3
#
_entry.id   ea4a75787df7d6e87ff3741150bfb7b3
#
_cell.length_a   1.000
_cell.length_b   1.000
_cell.length_c   1.000
_cell.angle_alpha   90.00
_cell.angle_beta   90.00
_cell.angle_gamma   90.00
#
_symmetry.space_group_name_H-M   'P 1'
#
loop_
_entity.id
_entity.type
_entity.pdbx_description
1 polymer ?
#
loop_
_entity_poly.entity_id
_entity_poly.type
_entity_poly.pdbx_seq_one_letter_code
_entity_poly.pdbx_strand_id
1 'polypeptide(L)'
;MVQFKNTWSLVCVLALGLYYTQSTINIIDEKLYFDANWTNLRDDAGIYYAYLPALWIKKDWRFSFLDREPATIPEKGIQYWAFKSENGGWVPKMTMGKAFLDLPFFLVADLYVQSTQKFERTGFSMPYKYAIAFSSVFYAFLGFLLLRSSMLRFFTDQVTSITLLLIALATNLYHYSTHETGYTHPHNFFLLSTLIFLSIQNQIKNTVGHSLLFGALCGLLVLIRPINLLLLLPLPFFSQIFRDKKWSYGLLRRGLWSIFSSKHTVLALVAALLVLLPQFFFWKIQTGIWLYYSYNDEGFFWTKPKIWQGLFSFRKGWFIYTPIMFFAVVGFYPLIKKHYWVGLMITLTFVLFVYVTFSWWCWWYGGGFGARTMIDFYPYMAFGLAALMGLLIKQNTLVKGLLAVVIIFTIHLNIFQTKQYHLSLIHWDSMTYESYKAVFLKEKFPENYQQLLSEPNYQSQKEFGHE
;
A
#
# COMPACT_ATOMS: atom_id res chain seq x y z
N MET A 1 35.94 -17.28 10.95
CA MET A 1 34.59 -17.83 10.65
C MET A 1 33.61 -16.67 10.57
N VAL A 2 33.17 -16.29 9.39
CA VAL A 2 32.05 -15.38 9.22
C VAL A 2 30.82 -16.11 9.74
N GLN A 3 30.33 -15.74 10.92
CA GLN A 3 29.08 -16.25 11.44
C GLN A 3 27.95 -15.75 10.51
N PHE A 4 27.41 -16.62 9.69
CA PHE A 4 26.17 -16.41 8.94
C PHE A 4 25.00 -16.33 9.94
N LYS A 5 24.99 -15.29 10.77
CA LYS A 5 23.83 -14.93 11.60
C LYS A 5 22.82 -14.25 10.68
N ASN A 6 21.59 -14.76 10.65
CA ASN A 6 20.43 -14.18 9.94
C ASN A 6 20.37 -14.46 8.41
N THR A 7 20.67 -15.68 7.98
CA THR A 7 20.58 -16.08 6.56
C THR A 7 19.17 -16.45 6.10
N TRP A 8 18.38 -17.07 6.96
CA TRP A 8 17.06 -17.61 6.55
C TRP A 8 16.10 -16.52 6.09
N SER A 9 16.00 -15.40 6.81
CA SER A 9 15.15 -14.30 6.42
C SER A 9 15.63 -13.61 5.14
N LEU A 10 16.94 -13.60 4.87
CA LEU A 10 17.47 -13.07 3.60
C LEU A 10 17.11 -13.99 2.42
N VAL A 11 17.34 -15.29 2.57
CA VAL A 11 16.98 -16.29 1.55
C VAL A 11 15.46 -16.22 1.27
N CYS A 12 14.66 -16.11 2.34
CA CYS A 12 13.20 -15.92 2.21
C CYS A 12 12.85 -14.69 1.36
N VAL A 13 13.44 -13.52 1.63
CA VAL A 13 13.14 -12.29 0.88
C VAL A 13 13.61 -12.40 -0.58
N LEU A 14 14.78 -13.00 -0.85
CA LEU A 14 15.25 -13.21 -2.21
C LEU A 14 14.33 -14.17 -3.00
N ALA A 15 13.90 -15.27 -2.37
CA ALA A 15 12.95 -16.19 -2.97
C ALA A 15 11.58 -15.53 -3.25
N LEU A 16 11.08 -14.68 -2.33
CA LEU A 16 9.87 -13.89 -2.52
C LEU A 16 10.00 -12.90 -3.69
N GLY A 17 11.15 -12.23 -3.83
CA GLY A 17 11.42 -11.34 -4.96
C GLY A 17 11.36 -12.07 -6.30
N LEU A 18 11.98 -13.25 -6.40
CA LEU A 18 11.91 -14.10 -7.60
C LEU A 18 10.48 -14.58 -7.87
N TYR A 19 9.77 -15.04 -6.85
CA TYR A 19 8.39 -15.50 -6.97
C TYR A 19 7.44 -14.38 -7.43
N TYR A 20 7.55 -13.18 -6.86
CA TYR A 20 6.75 -12.02 -7.27
C TYR A 20 7.04 -11.63 -8.72
N THR A 21 8.32 -11.59 -9.11
CA THR A 21 8.74 -11.29 -10.48
C THR A 21 8.15 -12.28 -11.47
N GLN A 22 8.30 -13.59 -11.21
CA GLN A 22 7.74 -14.64 -12.07
C GLN A 22 6.21 -14.58 -12.14
N SER A 23 5.56 -14.37 -10.98
CA SER A 23 4.10 -14.22 -10.93
C SER A 23 3.62 -13.03 -11.77
N THR A 24 4.30 -11.89 -11.69
CA THR A 24 3.97 -10.69 -12.47
C THR A 24 4.11 -10.92 -13.96
N ILE A 25 5.20 -11.56 -14.41
CA ILE A 25 5.40 -11.91 -15.81
C ILE A 25 4.28 -12.80 -16.30
N ASN A 26 3.99 -13.89 -15.58
CA ASN A 26 2.94 -14.83 -15.96
C ASN A 26 1.57 -14.16 -16.09
N ILE A 27 1.22 -13.26 -15.17
CA ILE A 27 -0.06 -12.53 -15.20
C ILE A 27 -0.14 -11.57 -16.38
N ILE A 28 0.94 -10.84 -16.68
CA ILE A 28 0.96 -9.92 -17.83
C ILE A 28 0.82 -10.72 -19.12
N ASP A 29 1.58 -11.80 -19.27
CA ASP A 29 1.56 -12.64 -20.47
C ASP A 29 0.19 -13.29 -20.65
N GLU A 30 -0.43 -13.81 -19.59
CA GLU A 30 -1.78 -14.36 -19.62
C GLU A 30 -2.81 -13.30 -20.04
N LYS A 31 -2.80 -12.12 -19.42
CA LYS A 31 -3.74 -11.04 -19.75
C LYS A 31 -3.60 -10.56 -21.18
N LEU A 32 -2.38 -10.45 -21.68
CA LEU A 32 -2.12 -10.04 -23.05
C LEU A 32 -2.47 -11.11 -24.09
N TYR A 33 -2.36 -12.38 -23.70
CA TYR A 33 -2.82 -13.48 -24.55
C TYR A 33 -4.35 -13.39 -24.81
N PHE A 34 -5.13 -13.06 -23.77
CA PHE A 34 -6.59 -12.94 -23.90
C PHE A 34 -7.05 -11.58 -24.45
N ASP A 35 -6.34 -10.51 -24.14
CA ASP A 35 -6.61 -9.15 -24.60
C ASP A 35 -5.31 -8.39 -24.89
N ALA A 36 -4.93 -8.29 -26.17
CA ALA A 36 -3.74 -7.55 -26.61
C ALA A 36 -3.76 -6.06 -26.16
N ASN A 37 -4.94 -5.54 -25.84
CA ASN A 37 -5.13 -4.18 -25.37
C ASN A 37 -5.13 -4.04 -23.87
N TRP A 38 -5.04 -5.16 -23.12
CA TRP A 38 -5.03 -5.11 -21.67
C TRP A 38 -3.98 -4.15 -21.12
N THR A 39 -4.32 -3.46 -20.04
CA THR A 39 -3.41 -2.57 -19.34
C THR A 39 -3.60 -2.67 -17.82
N ASN A 40 -2.49 -2.58 -17.08
CA ASN A 40 -2.45 -2.40 -15.64
C ASN A 40 -2.58 -0.91 -15.23
N LEU A 41 -2.72 -0.01 -16.19
CA LEU A 41 -2.77 1.44 -16.03
C LEU A 41 -4.20 1.96 -16.29
N ARG A 42 -5.17 1.45 -15.53
CA ARG A 42 -6.59 1.86 -15.59
C ARG A 42 -7.09 2.22 -14.20
N ASP A 43 -8.25 2.85 -14.13
CA ASP A 43 -8.88 3.31 -12.89
C ASP A 43 -7.93 4.21 -12.06
N ASP A 44 -7.86 3.99 -10.75
CA ASP A 44 -6.93 4.74 -9.87
C ASP A 44 -5.48 4.63 -10.34
N ALA A 45 -5.06 3.47 -10.86
CA ALA A 45 -3.68 3.27 -11.34
C ALA A 45 -3.37 4.17 -12.55
N GLY A 46 -4.34 4.33 -13.47
CA GLY A 46 -4.21 5.18 -14.64
C GLY A 46 -3.97 6.63 -14.27
N ILE A 47 -4.73 7.16 -13.32
CA ILE A 47 -4.59 8.58 -12.96
C ILE A 47 -3.34 8.89 -12.14
N TYR A 48 -2.88 7.97 -11.28
CA TYR A 48 -1.57 8.11 -10.63
C TYR A 48 -0.43 8.15 -11.65
N TYR A 49 -0.55 7.36 -12.71
CA TYR A 49 0.45 7.26 -13.77
C TYR A 49 0.41 8.41 -14.76
N ALA A 50 -0.78 8.99 -15.01
CA ALA A 50 -1.03 9.98 -16.08
C ALA A 50 -0.08 11.19 -16.07
N TYR A 51 0.44 11.57 -14.90
CA TYR A 51 1.42 12.66 -14.78
C TYR A 51 2.69 12.40 -15.61
N LEU A 52 3.16 11.16 -15.73
CA LEU A 52 4.38 10.83 -16.46
C LEU A 52 4.27 11.07 -17.98
N PRO A 53 3.32 10.44 -18.70
CA PRO A 53 3.17 10.73 -20.12
C PRO A 53 2.72 12.16 -20.39
N ALA A 54 1.87 12.77 -19.56
CA ALA A 54 1.44 14.14 -19.71
C ALA A 54 2.63 15.13 -19.67
N LEU A 55 3.44 15.05 -18.62
CA LEU A 55 4.53 15.99 -18.40
C LEU A 55 5.76 15.67 -19.25
N TRP A 56 6.10 14.39 -19.45
CA TRP A 56 7.34 13.98 -20.10
C TRP A 56 7.22 13.86 -21.61
N ILE A 57 6.16 13.22 -22.12
CA ILE A 57 5.97 12.97 -23.55
C ILE A 57 5.18 14.10 -24.20
N LYS A 58 3.98 14.39 -23.65
CA LYS A 58 3.06 15.38 -24.23
C LYS A 58 3.45 16.82 -23.91
N LYS A 59 4.31 17.07 -22.91
CA LYS A 59 4.70 18.42 -22.41
C LYS A 59 3.49 19.27 -22.02
N ASP A 60 2.44 18.63 -21.57
CA ASP A 60 1.14 19.21 -21.30
C ASP A 60 0.85 19.28 -19.80
N TRP A 61 1.21 20.41 -19.18
CA TRP A 61 0.99 20.67 -17.77
C TRP A 61 -0.49 20.88 -17.41
N ARG A 62 -1.33 21.20 -18.39
CA ARG A 62 -2.76 21.44 -18.19
C ARG A 62 -3.61 20.21 -18.40
N PHE A 63 -3.01 19.09 -18.80
CA PHE A 63 -3.73 17.87 -19.15
C PHE A 63 -4.79 18.12 -20.25
N SER A 64 -4.54 19.08 -21.15
CA SER A 64 -5.45 19.48 -22.22
C SER A 64 -5.68 18.39 -23.26
N PHE A 65 -4.87 17.32 -23.24
CA PHE A 65 -5.16 16.13 -24.03
C PHE A 65 -6.50 15.49 -23.63
N LEU A 66 -6.99 15.69 -22.41
CA LEU A 66 -8.31 15.23 -21.95
C LEU A 66 -9.47 16.06 -22.58
N ASP A 67 -9.20 17.21 -23.20
CA ASP A 67 -10.21 17.95 -23.98
C ASP A 67 -10.51 17.29 -25.33
N ARG A 68 -9.53 16.59 -25.89
CA ARG A 68 -9.62 15.95 -27.22
C ARG A 68 -10.07 14.48 -27.13
N GLU A 69 -9.78 13.88 -26.03
CA GLU A 69 -10.12 12.50 -25.74
C GLU A 69 -11.16 12.54 -24.60
N PRO A 70 -12.34 11.93 -24.75
CA PRO A 70 -13.27 11.83 -23.63
C PRO A 70 -12.55 11.20 -22.43
N ALA A 71 -13.01 11.43 -21.21
CA ALA A 71 -12.41 10.95 -19.96
C ALA A 71 -12.12 9.43 -19.92
N THR A 72 -12.57 8.74 -20.94
CA THR A 72 -12.12 7.43 -21.39
C THR A 72 -11.23 7.63 -22.60
N ILE A 73 -9.94 7.31 -22.54
CA ILE A 73 -9.15 7.13 -23.75
C ILE A 73 -9.79 5.97 -24.52
N PRO A 74 -10.28 6.19 -25.76
CA PRO A 74 -10.90 5.12 -26.57
C PRO A 74 -9.91 3.98 -26.82
N GLU A 75 -8.61 4.25 -26.78
CA GLU A 75 -7.56 3.26 -26.77
C GLU A 75 -7.60 2.47 -25.46
N LYS A 76 -8.74 1.78 -25.20
CA LYS A 76 -8.70 0.59 -24.38
C LYS A 76 -9.00 0.72 -22.88
N GLY A 77 -10.06 1.43 -22.54
CA GLY A 77 -10.65 1.35 -21.20
C GLY A 77 -9.85 2.03 -20.08
N ILE A 78 -8.99 2.99 -20.39
CA ILE A 78 -8.36 3.84 -19.38
C ILE A 78 -9.37 4.94 -19.02
N GLN A 79 -9.97 4.82 -17.86
CA GLN A 79 -10.77 5.89 -17.28
C GLN A 79 -9.87 6.79 -16.44
N TYR A 80 -9.80 8.07 -16.78
CA TYR A 80 -9.14 9.06 -15.95
C TYR A 80 -10.12 9.67 -14.97
N TRP A 81 -9.89 9.46 -13.68
CA TRP A 81 -10.58 10.18 -12.63
C TRP A 81 -10.03 11.61 -12.54
N ALA A 82 -10.48 12.47 -13.42
CA ALA A 82 -10.12 13.88 -13.48
C ALA A 82 -11.35 14.72 -13.80
N PHE A 83 -11.34 15.97 -13.40
CA PHE A 83 -12.41 16.93 -13.70
C PHE A 83 -11.82 18.25 -14.16
N LYS A 84 -12.58 19.00 -14.93
CA LYS A 84 -12.18 20.31 -15.45
C LYS A 84 -12.46 21.38 -14.41
N SER A 85 -11.46 22.16 -14.04
CA SER A 85 -11.61 23.28 -13.11
C SER A 85 -12.27 24.48 -13.81
N GLU A 86 -12.76 25.43 -13.03
CA GLU A 86 -13.31 26.71 -13.54
C GLU A 86 -12.28 27.50 -14.36
N ASN A 87 -10.99 27.36 -14.06
CA ASN A 87 -9.88 27.97 -14.81
C ASN A 87 -9.52 27.19 -16.10
N GLY A 88 -10.29 26.17 -16.46
CA GLY A 88 -10.13 25.39 -17.68
C GLY A 88 -9.03 24.34 -17.67
N GLY A 89 -8.29 24.19 -16.56
CA GLY A 89 -7.29 23.13 -16.41
C GLY A 89 -7.93 21.84 -15.86
N TRP A 90 -7.36 20.69 -16.19
CA TRP A 90 -7.80 19.40 -15.67
C TRP A 90 -7.11 19.06 -14.34
N VAL A 91 -7.89 18.63 -13.38
CA VAL A 91 -7.41 18.22 -12.04
C VAL A 91 -7.59 16.71 -11.88
N PRO A 92 -6.49 15.95 -11.92
CA PRO A 92 -6.50 14.55 -11.52
C PRO A 92 -6.96 14.39 -10.07
N LYS A 93 -7.83 13.41 -9.80
CA LYS A 93 -8.31 13.08 -8.46
C LYS A 93 -7.15 12.67 -7.54
N MET A 94 -6.21 11.89 -8.08
CA MET A 94 -5.05 11.40 -7.32
C MET A 94 -3.84 12.33 -7.49
N THR A 95 -3.02 12.39 -6.46
CA THR A 95 -1.80 13.22 -6.44
C THR A 95 -0.63 12.57 -7.18
N MET A 96 0.38 13.36 -7.53
CA MET A 96 1.55 12.91 -8.32
C MET A 96 2.58 12.08 -7.54
N GLY A 97 2.37 11.82 -6.26
CA GLY A 97 3.39 11.19 -5.40
C GLY A 97 3.91 9.84 -5.93
N LYS A 98 3.02 8.98 -6.44
CA LYS A 98 3.42 7.70 -7.04
C LYS A 98 4.25 7.90 -8.31
N ALA A 99 3.93 8.91 -9.12
CA ALA A 99 4.67 9.21 -10.34
C ALA A 99 6.16 9.48 -10.08
N PHE A 100 6.53 10.07 -8.93
CA PHE A 100 7.95 10.24 -8.57
C PHE A 100 8.68 8.90 -8.40
N LEU A 101 8.03 7.91 -7.82
CA LEU A 101 8.62 6.57 -7.65
C LEU A 101 8.63 5.78 -8.97
N ASP A 102 7.62 5.95 -9.80
CA ASP A 102 7.54 5.29 -11.10
C ASP A 102 8.46 5.93 -12.16
N LEU A 103 8.88 7.20 -11.97
CA LEU A 103 9.66 7.95 -12.94
C LEU A 103 10.92 7.22 -13.44
N PRO A 104 11.78 6.61 -12.58
CA PRO A 104 12.96 5.91 -13.08
C PRO A 104 12.61 4.77 -14.04
N PHE A 105 11.57 4.00 -13.75
CA PHE A 105 11.11 2.89 -14.57
C PHE A 105 10.50 3.39 -15.88
N PHE A 106 9.71 4.45 -15.81
CA PHE A 106 9.16 5.12 -16.99
C PHE A 106 10.25 5.62 -17.93
N LEU A 107 11.30 6.26 -17.41
CA LEU A 107 12.42 6.76 -18.21
C LEU A 107 13.19 5.64 -18.90
N VAL A 108 13.41 4.50 -18.22
CA VAL A 108 14.03 3.32 -18.82
C VAL A 108 13.19 2.81 -19.99
N ALA A 109 11.87 2.70 -19.80
CA ALA A 109 10.96 2.30 -20.87
C ALA A 109 10.94 3.30 -22.03
N ASP A 110 10.93 4.60 -21.73
CA ASP A 110 10.93 5.68 -22.75
C ASP A 110 12.22 5.65 -23.59
N LEU A 111 13.37 5.47 -22.94
CA LEU A 111 14.66 5.29 -23.62
C LEU A 111 14.66 4.03 -24.53
N TYR A 112 14.12 2.92 -24.04
CA TYR A 112 14.00 1.69 -24.84
C TYR A 112 13.11 1.90 -26.07
N VAL A 113 11.95 2.54 -25.90
CA VAL A 113 11.02 2.84 -27.00
C VAL A 113 11.70 3.74 -28.04
N GLN A 114 12.38 4.79 -27.60
CA GLN A 114 13.10 5.71 -28.50
C GLN A 114 14.27 5.01 -29.24
N SER A 115 15.01 4.13 -28.57
CA SER A 115 16.16 3.47 -29.17
C SER A 115 15.79 2.39 -30.17
N THR A 116 14.70 1.65 -29.90
CA THR A 116 14.31 0.51 -30.75
C THR A 116 13.35 0.90 -31.86
N GLN A 117 12.54 1.96 -31.66
CA GLN A 117 11.48 2.44 -32.57
C GLN A 117 10.45 1.33 -32.94
N LYS A 118 10.40 0.24 -32.14
CA LYS A 118 9.46 -0.87 -32.35
C LYS A 118 8.07 -0.62 -31.77
N PHE A 119 7.95 0.37 -30.88
CA PHE A 119 6.73 0.67 -30.16
C PHE A 119 6.41 2.17 -30.26
N GLU A 120 5.13 2.50 -30.26
CA GLU A 120 4.72 3.90 -30.23
C GLU A 120 5.10 4.58 -28.91
N ARG A 121 5.60 5.81 -28.99
CA ARG A 121 5.99 6.63 -27.84
C ARG A 121 4.79 7.36 -27.24
N THR A 122 3.78 6.61 -26.80
CA THR A 122 2.55 7.16 -26.19
C THR A 122 2.63 7.26 -24.66
N GLY A 123 3.55 6.53 -24.04
CA GLY A 123 3.60 6.32 -22.60
C GLY A 123 2.72 5.13 -22.14
N PHE A 124 1.98 4.48 -23.05
CA PHE A 124 1.05 3.39 -22.75
C PHE A 124 1.33 2.11 -23.52
N SER A 125 2.31 2.11 -24.43
CA SER A 125 2.72 0.91 -25.16
C SER A 125 3.37 -0.11 -24.19
N MET A 126 3.57 -1.33 -24.67
CA MET A 126 4.00 -2.49 -23.87
C MET A 126 5.20 -2.25 -22.94
N PRO A 127 6.30 -1.61 -23.39
CA PRO A 127 7.44 -1.39 -22.50
C PRO A 127 7.09 -0.60 -21.25
N TYR A 128 6.19 0.39 -21.34
CA TYR A 128 5.76 1.17 -20.18
C TYR A 128 4.89 0.34 -19.23
N LYS A 129 4.00 -0.52 -19.73
CA LYS A 129 3.18 -1.41 -18.89
C LYS A 129 4.06 -2.34 -18.05
N TYR A 130 5.07 -2.96 -18.68
CA TYR A 130 6.05 -3.80 -17.97
C TYR A 130 6.86 -2.99 -16.95
N ALA A 131 7.35 -1.80 -17.34
CA ALA A 131 8.15 -0.95 -16.46
C ALA A 131 7.40 -0.60 -15.16
N ILE A 132 6.12 -0.23 -15.25
CA ILE A 132 5.30 0.09 -14.08
C ILE A 132 4.95 -1.16 -13.26
N ALA A 133 4.74 -2.29 -13.90
CA ALA A 133 4.56 -3.55 -13.18
C ALA A 133 5.81 -3.94 -12.38
N PHE A 134 6.98 -3.83 -13.00
CA PHE A 134 8.25 -4.08 -12.31
C PHE A 134 8.56 -3.05 -11.22
N SER A 135 8.12 -1.79 -11.35
CA SER A 135 8.19 -0.78 -10.28
C SER A 135 7.52 -1.30 -9.01
N SER A 136 6.31 -1.83 -9.10
CA SER A 136 5.60 -2.41 -7.95
C SER A 136 6.35 -3.56 -7.29
N VAL A 137 6.83 -4.53 -8.07
CA VAL A 137 7.61 -5.67 -7.57
C VAL A 137 8.91 -5.20 -6.91
N PHE A 138 9.61 -4.29 -7.55
CA PHE A 138 10.88 -3.74 -7.06
C PHE A 138 10.71 -3.04 -5.71
N TYR A 139 9.70 -2.16 -5.58
CA TYR A 139 9.46 -1.46 -4.32
C TYR A 139 8.94 -2.41 -3.23
N ALA A 140 8.10 -3.39 -3.55
CA ALA A 140 7.72 -4.42 -2.58
C ALA A 140 8.95 -5.18 -2.07
N PHE A 141 9.84 -5.60 -2.97
CA PHE A 141 11.08 -6.31 -2.63
C PHE A 141 12.01 -5.48 -1.74
N LEU A 142 12.27 -4.22 -2.10
CA LEU A 142 13.04 -3.30 -1.25
C LEU A 142 12.37 -3.07 0.11
N GLY A 143 11.04 -2.96 0.13
CA GLY A 143 10.25 -2.86 1.36
C GLY A 143 10.48 -4.06 2.28
N PHE A 144 10.47 -5.28 1.74
CA PHE A 144 10.79 -6.49 2.51
C PHE A 144 12.23 -6.52 3.04
N LEU A 145 13.22 -6.08 2.26
CA LEU A 145 14.62 -6.00 2.71
C LEU A 145 14.79 -5.03 3.89
N LEU A 146 14.15 -3.87 3.82
CA LEU A 146 14.24 -2.84 4.84
C LEU A 146 13.42 -3.20 6.09
N LEU A 147 12.23 -3.77 5.90
CA LEU A 147 11.43 -4.30 7.00
C LEU A 147 12.15 -5.44 7.72
N ARG A 148 12.75 -6.38 6.98
CA ARG A 148 13.63 -7.42 7.54
C ARG A 148 14.73 -6.82 8.42
N SER A 149 15.45 -5.84 7.88
CA SER A 149 16.55 -5.19 8.60
C SER A 149 16.08 -4.51 9.89
N SER A 150 14.88 -3.96 9.88
CA SER A 150 14.22 -3.36 11.03
C SER A 150 13.79 -4.41 12.06
N MET A 151 13.15 -5.48 11.60
CA MET A 151 12.63 -6.56 12.45
C MET A 151 13.72 -7.33 13.19
N LEU A 152 14.87 -7.55 12.54
CA LEU A 152 16.04 -8.21 13.16
C LEU A 152 16.62 -7.42 14.37
N ARG A 153 16.23 -6.18 14.60
CA ARG A 153 16.55 -5.42 15.81
C ARG A 153 15.66 -5.78 17.01
N PHE A 154 14.53 -6.43 16.76
CA PHE A 154 13.51 -6.74 17.77
C PHE A 154 13.29 -8.25 17.92
N PHE A 155 13.48 -9.02 16.86
CA PHE A 155 13.11 -10.43 16.76
C PHE A 155 14.26 -11.28 16.21
N THR A 156 14.17 -12.61 16.43
CA THR A 156 15.11 -13.57 15.85
C THR A 156 14.92 -13.71 14.34
N ASP A 157 15.92 -14.25 13.66
CA ASP A 157 15.88 -14.50 12.22
C ASP A 157 14.73 -15.43 11.82
N GLN A 158 14.49 -16.47 12.60
CA GLN A 158 13.37 -17.42 12.37
C GLN A 158 12.00 -16.72 12.46
N VAL A 159 11.77 -15.92 13.51
CA VAL A 159 10.52 -15.15 13.66
C VAL A 159 10.35 -14.17 12.53
N THR A 160 11.43 -13.48 12.16
CA THR A 160 11.46 -12.53 11.05
C THR A 160 11.12 -13.23 9.72
N SER A 161 11.72 -14.39 9.44
CA SER A 161 11.45 -15.18 8.22
C SER A 161 9.98 -15.57 8.11
N ILE A 162 9.41 -16.16 9.16
CA ILE A 162 7.99 -16.59 9.18
C ILE A 162 7.07 -15.37 8.99
N THR A 163 7.37 -14.27 9.66
CA THR A 163 6.52 -13.06 9.57
C THR A 163 6.56 -12.45 8.17
N LEU A 164 7.75 -12.34 7.55
CA LEU A 164 7.87 -11.81 6.19
C LEU A 164 7.16 -12.69 5.17
N LEU A 165 7.26 -14.03 5.32
CA LEU A 165 6.54 -14.99 4.48
C LEU A 165 5.02 -14.79 4.58
N LEU A 166 4.50 -14.60 5.80
CA LEU A 166 3.08 -14.37 6.05
C LEU A 166 2.60 -13.02 5.49
N ILE A 167 3.35 -11.95 5.70
CA ILE A 167 3.03 -10.64 5.11
C ILE A 167 3.03 -10.73 3.58
N ALA A 168 3.99 -11.44 3.00
CA ALA A 168 4.10 -11.55 1.56
C ALA A 168 3.01 -12.43 0.93
N LEU A 169 2.74 -13.61 1.48
CA LEU A 169 1.92 -14.63 0.81
C LEU A 169 0.54 -14.86 1.43
N ALA A 170 0.33 -14.48 2.70
CA ALA A 170 -0.95 -14.63 3.37
C ALA A 170 -1.76 -13.32 3.43
N THR A 171 -1.37 -12.30 2.65
CA THR A 171 -2.06 -11.01 2.58
C THR A 171 -2.27 -10.53 1.15
N ASN A 172 -3.21 -9.62 0.97
CA ASN A 172 -3.48 -9.01 -0.32
C ASN A 172 -2.35 -8.08 -0.85
N LEU A 173 -1.26 -7.89 -0.10
CA LEU A 173 -0.04 -7.27 -0.63
C LEU A 173 0.51 -8.06 -1.82
N TYR A 174 0.42 -9.40 -1.81
CA TYR A 174 0.76 -10.25 -2.94
C TYR A 174 0.00 -9.83 -4.21
N HIS A 175 -1.31 -9.73 -4.11
CA HIS A 175 -2.18 -9.33 -5.23
C HIS A 175 -1.78 -7.96 -5.82
N TYR A 176 -1.66 -6.94 -4.97
CA TYR A 176 -1.34 -5.58 -5.42
C TYR A 176 0.11 -5.38 -5.87
N SER A 177 1.00 -6.30 -5.50
CA SER A 177 2.38 -6.27 -5.99
C SER A 177 2.58 -7.00 -7.31
N THR A 178 1.69 -7.95 -7.66
CA THR A 178 1.91 -8.88 -8.80
C THR A 178 0.80 -8.86 -9.85
N HIS A 179 -0.47 -8.68 -9.47
CA HIS A 179 -1.65 -8.74 -10.34
C HIS A 179 -2.19 -7.35 -10.69
N GLU A 180 -2.37 -6.49 -9.68
CA GLU A 180 -2.82 -5.10 -9.85
C GLU A 180 -1.69 -4.12 -9.52
N THR A 181 -0.62 -4.17 -10.31
CA THR A 181 0.67 -3.51 -10.08
C THR A 181 0.66 -1.98 -10.21
N GLY A 182 -0.39 -1.40 -10.81
CA GLY A 182 -0.51 0.05 -10.97
C GLY A 182 -0.87 0.83 -9.69
N TYR A 183 -1.31 0.15 -8.63
CA TYR A 183 -1.74 0.79 -7.37
C TYR A 183 -0.57 1.23 -6.48
N THR A 184 -0.87 2.08 -5.50
CA THR A 184 0.14 2.72 -4.63
C THR A 184 0.66 1.86 -3.49
N HIS A 185 -0.03 0.77 -3.15
CA HIS A 185 0.20 0.01 -1.93
C HIS A 185 1.61 -0.60 -1.79
N PRO A 186 2.23 -1.19 -2.83
CA PRO A 186 3.62 -1.67 -2.76
C PRO A 186 4.61 -0.53 -2.50
N HIS A 187 4.36 0.65 -3.07
CA HIS A 187 5.17 1.85 -2.89
C HIS A 187 5.05 2.40 -1.46
N ASN A 188 3.83 2.44 -0.89
CA ASN A 188 3.60 2.83 0.50
C ASN A 188 4.23 1.84 1.48
N PHE A 189 4.13 0.52 1.20
CA PHE A 189 4.80 -0.52 1.97
C PHE A 189 6.32 -0.31 2.00
N PHE A 190 6.94 0.00 0.87
CA PHE A 190 8.36 0.34 0.77
C PHE A 190 8.71 1.60 1.57
N LEU A 191 7.98 2.69 1.35
CA LEU A 191 8.25 3.98 2.01
C LEU A 191 8.15 3.86 3.53
N LEU A 192 7.07 3.23 4.03
CA LEU A 192 6.91 3.05 5.48
C LEU A 192 7.99 2.12 6.06
N SER A 193 8.34 1.02 5.36
CA SER A 193 9.42 0.13 5.77
C SER A 193 10.77 0.86 5.83
N THR A 194 11.02 1.76 4.87
CA THR A 194 12.21 2.61 4.83
C THR A 194 12.22 3.60 6.01
N LEU A 195 11.10 4.26 6.27
CA LEU A 195 10.97 5.22 7.37
C LEU A 195 11.15 4.56 8.75
N ILE A 196 10.61 3.35 8.95
CA ILE A 196 10.86 2.56 10.16
C ILE A 196 12.36 2.24 10.29
N PHE A 197 12.99 1.78 9.20
CA PHE A 197 14.41 1.48 9.18
C PHE A 197 15.25 2.71 9.52
N LEU A 198 14.98 3.85 8.90
CA LEU A 198 15.68 5.11 9.17
C LEU A 198 15.43 5.61 10.60
N SER A 199 14.21 5.45 11.14
CA SER A 199 13.90 5.82 12.53
C SER A 199 14.74 5.03 13.55
N ILE A 200 15.02 3.74 13.26
CA ILE A 200 15.89 2.89 14.07
C ILE A 200 17.36 3.34 13.93
N GLN A 201 17.79 3.77 12.74
CA GLN A 201 19.17 4.17 12.43
C GLN A 201 19.48 5.62 12.86
N ASN A 202 18.48 6.48 13.01
CA ASN A 202 18.64 7.93 13.21
C ASN A 202 19.55 8.29 14.39
N GLN A 203 19.77 7.39 15.32
CA GLN A 203 20.65 7.59 16.48
C GLN A 203 22.13 7.32 16.21
N ILE A 204 22.41 6.58 15.13
CA ILE A 204 23.80 6.27 14.75
C ILE A 204 24.34 7.37 13.82
N LYS A 205 23.46 8.09 13.10
CA LYS A 205 23.85 9.09 12.10
C LYS A 205 22.93 10.32 12.12
N ASN A 206 23.05 11.15 13.12
CA ASN A 206 22.38 12.46 13.16
C ASN A 206 23.07 13.42 12.18
N THR A 207 22.93 13.16 10.87
CA THR A 207 23.50 13.99 9.80
C THR A 207 22.41 14.79 9.09
N VAL A 208 22.79 15.92 8.50
CA VAL A 208 21.89 16.75 7.67
C VAL A 208 21.27 15.91 6.54
N GLY A 209 22.09 15.12 5.82
CA GLY A 209 21.61 14.27 4.72
C GLY A 209 20.58 13.24 5.16
N HIS A 210 20.75 12.62 6.35
CA HIS A 210 19.77 11.69 6.91
C HIS A 210 18.44 12.38 7.21
N SER A 211 18.49 13.58 7.79
CA SER A 211 17.28 14.36 8.11
C SER A 211 16.52 14.81 6.86
N LEU A 212 17.25 15.26 5.84
CA LEU A 212 16.66 15.63 4.55
C LEU A 212 16.02 14.42 3.84
N LEU A 213 16.71 13.28 3.80
CA LEU A 213 16.18 12.06 3.24
C LEU A 213 14.91 11.58 3.98
N PHE A 214 14.98 11.54 5.32
CA PHE A 214 13.84 11.15 6.15
C PHE A 214 12.63 12.04 5.89
N GLY A 215 12.83 13.37 5.90
CA GLY A 215 11.77 14.33 5.64
C GLY A 215 11.20 14.22 4.23
N ALA A 216 12.06 14.06 3.22
CA ALA A 216 11.62 13.88 1.83
C ALA A 216 10.75 12.61 1.67
N LEU A 217 11.12 11.50 2.32
CA LEU A 217 10.33 10.27 2.29
C LEU A 217 9.01 10.40 3.07
N CYS A 218 8.99 11.15 4.19
CA CYS A 218 7.73 11.49 4.88
C CYS A 218 6.82 12.31 3.97
N GLY A 219 7.34 13.35 3.33
CA GLY A 219 6.59 14.17 2.38
C GLY A 219 6.05 13.34 1.21
N LEU A 220 6.85 12.43 0.67
CA LEU A 220 6.46 11.57 -0.43
C LEU A 220 5.35 10.57 -0.03
N LEU A 221 5.46 9.96 1.16
CA LEU A 221 4.43 9.05 1.69
C LEU A 221 3.07 9.77 1.83
N VAL A 222 3.08 10.99 2.35
CA VAL A 222 1.88 11.83 2.49
C VAL A 222 1.38 12.31 1.12
N LEU A 223 2.30 12.65 0.21
CA LEU A 223 1.96 13.07 -1.16
C LEU A 223 1.26 11.95 -1.94
N ILE A 224 1.63 10.68 -1.74
CA ILE A 224 0.93 9.56 -2.39
C ILE A 224 -0.51 9.44 -1.88
N ARG A 225 -0.73 9.55 -0.57
CA ARG A 225 -2.06 9.50 0.04
C ARG A 225 -2.06 10.32 1.33
N PRO A 226 -2.89 11.37 1.46
CA PRO A 226 -2.90 12.24 2.65
C PRO A 226 -3.15 11.50 3.97
N ILE A 227 -3.95 10.42 3.97
CA ILE A 227 -4.19 9.58 5.16
C ILE A 227 -2.91 8.97 5.73
N ASN A 228 -1.88 8.80 4.91
CA ASN A 228 -0.58 8.26 5.32
C ASN A 228 0.15 9.16 6.33
N LEU A 229 -0.31 10.40 6.54
CA LEU A 229 0.17 11.24 7.63
C LEU A 229 0.06 10.54 8.99
N LEU A 230 -0.99 9.73 9.18
CA LEU A 230 -1.18 8.93 10.41
C LEU A 230 -0.08 7.92 10.61
N LEU A 231 0.48 7.36 9.53
CA LEU A 231 1.55 6.37 9.59
C LEU A 231 2.88 6.94 10.12
N LEU A 232 3.01 8.25 10.18
CA LEU A 232 4.21 8.89 10.75
C LEU A 232 4.22 8.90 12.28
N LEU A 233 3.06 8.75 12.94
CA LEU A 233 2.91 8.85 14.39
C LEU A 233 3.77 7.86 15.20
N PRO A 234 3.90 6.56 14.83
CA PRO A 234 4.73 5.62 15.58
C PRO A 234 6.24 5.81 15.36
N LEU A 235 6.68 6.47 14.27
CA LEU A 235 8.08 6.52 13.86
C LEU A 235 9.05 7.03 14.95
N PRO A 236 8.75 8.10 15.70
CA PRO A 236 9.63 8.59 16.77
C PRO A 236 9.91 7.54 17.85
N PHE A 237 8.97 6.63 18.09
CA PHE A 237 9.03 5.65 19.16
C PHE A 237 9.91 4.43 18.84
N PHE A 238 10.32 4.27 17.59
CA PHE A 238 11.35 3.30 17.19
C PHE A 238 12.76 3.73 17.59
N SER A 239 12.93 4.98 18.01
CA SER A 239 14.20 5.51 18.48
C SER A 239 14.61 4.88 19.82
N GLN A 240 15.94 4.86 20.16
CA GLN A 240 16.45 4.29 21.43
C GLN A 240 15.91 5.01 22.66
N ILE A 241 15.53 6.27 22.52
CA ILE A 241 14.96 7.05 23.64
C ILE A 241 13.74 6.31 24.21
N PHE A 242 12.93 5.68 23.34
CA PHE A 242 11.69 5.02 23.72
C PHE A 242 11.73 3.50 23.63
N ARG A 243 12.51 2.93 22.71
CA ARG A 243 12.41 1.53 22.28
C ARG A 243 12.39 0.51 23.42
N ASP A 244 13.30 0.66 24.37
CA ASP A 244 13.51 -0.32 25.45
C ASP A 244 13.13 0.23 26.83
N LYS A 245 12.33 1.30 26.88
CA LYS A 245 11.94 1.97 28.12
C LYS A 245 10.50 1.65 28.51
N LYS A 246 10.30 1.55 29.84
CA LYS A 246 8.96 1.45 30.44
C LYS A 246 8.25 2.80 30.43
N TRP A 247 6.96 2.77 30.75
CA TRP A 247 6.17 4.00 30.89
C TRP A 247 6.81 4.99 31.87
N SER A 248 6.92 6.24 31.44
CA SER A 248 7.30 7.38 32.25
C SER A 248 6.85 8.67 31.58
N TYR A 249 6.05 9.49 32.25
CA TYR A 249 5.64 10.80 31.74
C TYR A 249 6.84 11.72 31.48
N GLY A 250 7.81 11.72 32.39
CA GLY A 250 9.04 12.52 32.24
C GLY A 250 9.88 12.10 31.02
N LEU A 251 9.89 10.79 30.67
CA LEU A 251 10.54 10.29 29.48
C LEU A 251 9.79 10.75 28.22
N LEU A 252 8.46 10.63 28.21
CA LEU A 252 7.61 11.06 27.09
C LEU A 252 7.82 12.55 26.80
N ARG A 253 7.68 13.40 27.82
CA ARG A 253 7.85 14.85 27.67
C ARG A 253 9.24 15.22 27.15
N ARG A 254 10.31 14.71 27.77
CA ARG A 254 11.70 15.00 27.35
C ARG A 254 12.01 14.43 25.97
N GLY A 255 11.55 13.21 25.68
CA GLY A 255 11.78 12.56 24.39
C GLY A 255 11.08 13.32 23.24
N LEU A 256 9.82 13.67 23.40
CA LEU A 256 9.11 14.49 22.40
C LEU A 256 9.75 15.87 22.27
N TRP A 257 10.06 16.54 23.38
CA TRP A 257 10.74 17.83 23.33
C TRP A 257 12.07 17.75 22.56
N SER A 258 12.92 16.75 22.82
CA SER A 258 14.20 16.58 22.14
C SER A 258 14.04 16.35 20.62
N ILE A 259 12.96 15.69 20.21
CA ILE A 259 12.65 15.47 18.79
C ILE A 259 12.19 16.79 18.14
N PHE A 260 11.19 17.46 18.73
CA PHE A 260 10.59 18.65 18.11
C PHE A 260 11.45 19.90 18.19
N SER A 261 12.35 20.02 19.17
CA SER A 261 13.31 21.14 19.28
C SER A 261 14.57 20.94 18.44
N SER A 262 14.74 19.80 17.79
CA SER A 262 15.94 19.48 17.04
C SER A 262 15.99 20.21 15.69
N LYS A 263 17.16 20.79 15.34
CA LYS A 263 17.43 21.30 13.98
C LYS A 263 17.20 20.24 12.90
N HIS A 264 17.39 18.97 13.21
CA HIS A 264 17.16 17.84 12.30
C HIS A 264 15.68 17.67 11.97
N THR A 265 14.79 17.96 12.91
CA THR A 265 13.34 17.96 12.66
C THR A 265 12.93 19.10 11.73
N VAL A 266 13.50 20.30 11.94
CA VAL A 266 13.27 21.44 11.03
C VAL A 266 13.72 21.11 9.62
N LEU A 267 14.94 20.54 9.45
CA LEU A 267 15.44 20.10 8.14
C LEU A 267 14.53 19.04 7.49
N ALA A 268 14.02 18.09 8.27
CA ALA A 268 13.10 17.08 7.78
C ALA A 268 11.76 17.69 7.34
N LEU A 269 11.21 18.65 8.11
CA LEU A 269 9.99 19.36 7.72
C LEU A 269 10.17 20.17 6.44
N VAL A 270 11.29 20.89 6.31
CA VAL A 270 11.62 21.63 5.08
C VAL A 270 11.71 20.67 3.88
N ALA A 271 12.40 19.54 4.03
CA ALA A 271 12.51 18.56 2.96
C ALA A 271 11.15 17.95 2.59
N ALA A 272 10.29 17.66 3.57
CA ALA A 272 8.94 17.18 3.33
C ALA A 272 8.11 18.20 2.53
N LEU A 273 8.15 19.48 2.93
CA LEU A 273 7.44 20.55 2.23
C LEU A 273 7.96 20.73 0.79
N LEU A 274 9.28 20.65 0.57
CA LEU A 274 9.85 20.72 -0.77
C LEU A 274 9.33 19.61 -1.71
N VAL A 275 9.11 18.41 -1.19
CA VAL A 275 8.52 17.30 -1.98
C VAL A 275 7.04 17.55 -2.32
N LEU A 276 6.30 18.29 -1.47
CA LEU A 276 4.91 18.64 -1.71
C LEU A 276 4.74 19.80 -2.70
N LEU A 277 5.75 20.66 -2.86
CA LEU A 277 5.67 21.88 -3.69
C LEU A 277 5.23 21.63 -5.15
N PRO A 278 5.74 20.61 -5.88
CA PRO A 278 5.31 20.35 -7.24
C PRO A 278 3.80 20.14 -7.37
N GLN A 279 3.18 19.46 -6.41
CA GLN A 279 1.74 19.26 -6.36
C GLN A 279 0.99 20.58 -6.09
N PHE A 280 1.48 21.40 -5.18
CA PHE A 280 0.88 22.70 -4.89
C PHE A 280 0.96 23.63 -6.09
N PHE A 281 2.09 23.69 -6.79
CA PHE A 281 2.23 24.42 -8.04
C PHE A 281 1.30 23.89 -9.13
N PHE A 282 1.17 22.57 -9.24
CA PHE A 282 0.23 21.95 -10.17
C PHE A 282 -1.20 22.42 -9.89
N TRP A 283 -1.68 22.33 -8.65
CA TRP A 283 -3.01 22.79 -8.27
C TRP A 283 -3.19 24.29 -8.55
N LYS A 284 -2.17 25.12 -8.23
CA LYS A 284 -2.20 26.55 -8.49
C LYS A 284 -2.38 26.86 -9.98
N ILE A 285 -1.70 26.13 -10.85
CA ILE A 285 -1.80 26.30 -12.32
C ILE A 285 -3.20 25.88 -12.82
N GLN A 286 -3.74 24.76 -12.28
CA GLN A 286 -5.01 24.22 -12.73
C GLN A 286 -6.21 25.02 -12.21
N THR A 287 -6.19 25.40 -10.92
CA THR A 287 -7.37 25.88 -10.20
C THR A 287 -7.24 27.33 -9.68
N GLY A 288 -6.05 27.90 -9.70
CA GLY A 288 -5.77 29.19 -9.05
C GLY A 288 -5.54 29.09 -7.53
N ILE A 289 -5.68 27.89 -6.91
CA ILE A 289 -5.57 27.67 -5.47
C ILE A 289 -4.38 26.78 -5.15
N TRP A 290 -3.58 27.11 -4.11
CA TRP A 290 -2.37 26.37 -3.74
C TRP A 290 -2.66 25.00 -3.13
N LEU A 291 -3.71 24.88 -2.33
CA LEU A 291 -4.14 23.64 -1.70
C LEU A 291 -5.57 23.36 -2.15
N TYR A 292 -5.74 22.34 -2.97
CA TYR A 292 -7.03 22.00 -3.57
C TYR A 292 -7.50 20.61 -3.16
N TYR A 293 -8.78 20.49 -2.80
CA TYR A 293 -9.39 19.22 -2.47
C TYR A 293 -9.86 18.52 -3.75
N SER A 294 -9.04 17.62 -4.26
CA SER A 294 -9.26 16.96 -5.57
C SER A 294 -10.32 15.84 -5.56
N TYR A 295 -10.94 15.57 -4.44
CA TYR A 295 -12.02 14.57 -4.34
C TYR A 295 -13.43 15.18 -4.46
N ASN A 296 -13.53 16.49 -4.68
CA ASN A 296 -14.79 17.24 -4.83
C ASN A 296 -15.76 17.04 -3.66
N ASP A 297 -16.93 16.47 -3.94
CA ASP A 297 -18.02 16.18 -3.01
C ASP A 297 -17.88 14.85 -2.26
N GLU A 298 -16.78 14.13 -2.46
CA GLU A 298 -16.49 12.92 -1.68
C GLU A 298 -15.96 13.29 -0.28
N GLY A 299 -16.39 12.59 0.76
CA GLY A 299 -16.04 12.97 2.12
C GLY A 299 -16.07 11.83 3.13
N PHE A 300 -16.06 12.19 4.41
CA PHE A 300 -15.99 11.27 5.53
C PHE A 300 -17.27 11.34 6.36
N PHE A 301 -17.82 10.20 6.73
CA PHE A 301 -18.91 10.07 7.68
C PHE A 301 -18.36 9.78 9.09
N TRP A 302 -17.81 10.81 9.73
CA TRP A 302 -17.13 10.69 11.04
C TRP A 302 -18.02 10.14 12.16
N THR A 303 -19.33 10.43 12.14
CA THR A 303 -20.29 9.97 13.16
C THR A 303 -20.88 8.59 12.86
N LYS A 304 -20.65 8.06 11.62
CA LYS A 304 -21.21 6.77 11.16
C LYS A 304 -20.16 5.92 10.46
N PRO A 305 -18.97 5.70 11.07
CA PRO A 305 -17.90 4.93 10.43
C PRO A 305 -18.35 3.47 10.20
N LYS A 306 -18.03 2.92 9.05
CA LYS A 306 -18.37 1.54 8.67
C LYS A 306 -17.29 0.54 9.10
N ILE A 307 -16.79 0.64 10.33
CA ILE A 307 -15.67 -0.18 10.86
C ILE A 307 -16.01 -1.66 10.80
N TRP A 308 -17.22 -2.04 11.24
CA TRP A 308 -17.62 -3.45 11.24
C TRP A 308 -17.65 -4.04 9.83
N GLN A 309 -18.25 -3.32 8.89
CA GLN A 309 -18.29 -3.73 7.49
C GLN A 309 -16.89 -3.81 6.87
N GLY A 310 -16.05 -2.81 7.13
CA GLY A 310 -14.67 -2.78 6.66
C GLY A 310 -13.82 -3.92 7.21
N LEU A 311 -14.12 -4.42 8.41
CA LEU A 311 -13.38 -5.52 9.01
C LEU A 311 -13.94 -6.91 8.66
N PHE A 312 -15.28 -7.08 8.58
CA PHE A 312 -15.91 -8.41 8.56
C PHE A 312 -16.92 -8.63 7.42
N SER A 313 -17.21 -7.64 6.56
CA SER A 313 -18.11 -7.85 5.43
C SER A 313 -17.51 -8.80 4.38
N PHE A 314 -18.37 -9.60 3.74
CA PHE A 314 -17.97 -10.42 2.61
C PHE A 314 -17.70 -9.60 1.34
N ARG A 315 -18.16 -8.34 1.27
CA ARG A 315 -17.83 -7.42 0.17
C ARG A 315 -16.32 -7.16 0.09
N LYS A 316 -15.71 -6.68 1.21
CA LYS A 316 -14.30 -6.26 1.28
C LYS A 316 -13.65 -6.45 2.66
N GLY A 317 -14.32 -7.15 3.58
CA GLY A 317 -13.87 -7.25 4.96
C GLY A 317 -12.42 -7.68 5.11
N TRP A 318 -11.66 -6.89 5.84
CA TRP A 318 -10.21 -7.11 5.97
C TRP A 318 -9.85 -8.47 6.53
N PHE A 319 -10.54 -8.91 7.58
CA PHE A 319 -10.28 -10.24 8.19
C PHE A 319 -10.85 -11.41 7.39
N ILE A 320 -11.85 -11.15 6.50
CA ILE A 320 -12.40 -12.18 5.61
C ILE A 320 -11.38 -12.55 4.53
N TYR A 321 -10.75 -11.54 3.91
CA TYR A 321 -9.81 -11.74 2.81
C TYR A 321 -8.34 -11.81 3.27
N THR A 322 -8.05 -11.42 4.51
CA THR A 322 -6.68 -11.42 5.06
C THR A 322 -6.69 -11.88 6.53
N PRO A 323 -7.14 -13.12 6.82
CA PRO A 323 -7.40 -13.59 8.19
C PRO A 323 -6.14 -13.61 9.07
N ILE A 324 -4.94 -13.73 8.49
CA ILE A 324 -3.68 -13.67 9.23
C ILE A 324 -3.51 -12.35 9.99
N MET A 325 -4.14 -11.26 9.55
CA MET A 325 -4.06 -9.95 10.20
C MET A 325 -4.80 -9.90 11.55
N PHE A 326 -5.76 -10.78 11.78
CA PHE A 326 -6.35 -10.96 13.12
C PHE A 326 -5.27 -11.36 14.15
N PHE A 327 -4.38 -12.27 13.77
CA PHE A 327 -3.26 -12.67 14.63
C PHE A 327 -2.25 -11.53 14.84
N ALA A 328 -2.06 -10.66 13.84
CA ALA A 328 -1.21 -9.49 13.98
C ALA A 328 -1.78 -8.50 15.01
N VAL A 329 -3.11 -8.30 15.03
CA VAL A 329 -3.79 -7.45 16.03
C VAL A 329 -3.67 -8.06 17.42
N VAL A 330 -3.91 -9.36 17.58
CA VAL A 330 -3.69 -10.07 18.86
C VAL A 330 -2.23 -9.91 19.32
N GLY A 331 -1.30 -9.88 18.39
CA GLY A 331 0.13 -9.70 18.63
C GLY A 331 0.52 -8.31 19.17
N PHE A 332 -0.36 -7.32 19.14
CA PHE A 332 -0.09 -6.01 19.76
C PHE A 332 0.06 -6.13 21.29
N TYR A 333 -0.68 -7.02 21.92
CA TYR A 333 -0.55 -7.24 23.37
C TYR A 333 0.87 -7.69 23.76
N PRO A 334 1.43 -8.80 23.24
CA PRO A 334 2.81 -9.17 23.57
C PRO A 334 3.83 -8.12 23.07
N LEU A 335 3.56 -7.40 22.00
CA LEU A 335 4.43 -6.31 21.54
C LEU A 335 4.52 -5.18 22.58
N ILE A 336 3.38 -4.73 23.13
CA ILE A 336 3.31 -3.73 24.21
C ILE A 336 4.06 -4.23 25.45
N LYS A 337 3.89 -5.49 25.83
CA LYS A 337 4.58 -6.08 27.00
C LYS A 337 6.10 -6.06 26.84
N LYS A 338 6.60 -6.29 25.63
CA LYS A 338 8.04 -6.38 25.35
C LYS A 338 8.66 -5.03 24.98
N HIS A 339 7.99 -4.23 24.15
CA HIS A 339 8.44 -2.95 23.62
C HIS A 339 7.33 -1.91 23.81
N TYR A 340 7.14 -1.45 25.02
CA TYR A 340 5.97 -0.70 25.47
C TYR A 340 5.58 0.46 24.54
N TRP A 341 6.50 1.39 24.31
CA TRP A 341 6.19 2.59 23.53
C TRP A 341 5.92 2.30 22.06
N VAL A 342 6.72 1.42 21.44
CA VAL A 342 6.51 1.00 20.05
C VAL A 342 5.17 0.31 19.90
N GLY A 343 4.88 -0.67 20.77
CA GLY A 343 3.64 -1.41 20.73
C GLY A 343 2.40 -0.56 20.99
N LEU A 344 2.48 0.34 22.00
CA LEU A 344 1.39 1.26 22.32
C LEU A 344 1.09 2.20 21.15
N MET A 345 2.11 2.84 20.57
CA MET A 345 1.91 3.81 19.51
C MET A 345 1.44 3.17 18.19
N ILE A 346 1.94 1.97 17.86
CA ILE A 346 1.39 1.19 16.75
C ILE A 346 -0.10 0.89 16.99
N THR A 347 -0.47 0.45 18.20
CA THR A 347 -1.87 0.10 18.53
C THR A 347 -2.78 1.33 18.45
N LEU A 348 -2.39 2.46 19.03
CA LEU A 348 -3.18 3.69 18.98
C LEU A 348 -3.34 4.21 17.55
N THR A 349 -2.23 4.18 16.78
CA THR A 349 -2.29 4.58 15.37
C THR A 349 -3.14 3.62 14.54
N PHE A 350 -3.09 2.32 14.84
CA PHE A 350 -3.95 1.32 14.18
C PHE A 350 -5.45 1.64 14.40
N VAL A 351 -5.85 1.90 15.64
CA VAL A 351 -7.24 2.25 15.94
C VAL A 351 -7.66 3.52 15.20
N LEU A 352 -6.82 4.54 15.21
CA LEU A 352 -7.09 5.79 14.48
C LEU A 352 -7.12 5.57 12.96
N PHE A 353 -6.20 4.78 12.42
CA PHE A 353 -6.13 4.48 10.99
C PHE A 353 -7.37 3.70 10.51
N VAL A 354 -7.81 2.70 11.27
CA VAL A 354 -9.05 1.94 11.00
C VAL A 354 -10.26 2.88 11.05
N TYR A 355 -10.36 3.74 12.06
CA TYR A 355 -11.46 4.70 12.18
C TYR A 355 -11.51 5.64 10.98
N VAL A 356 -10.40 6.28 10.61
CA VAL A 356 -10.36 7.21 9.47
C VAL A 356 -10.62 6.49 8.16
N THR A 357 -9.99 5.33 7.96
CA THR A 357 -10.15 4.54 6.73
C THR A 357 -11.61 4.17 6.49
N PHE A 358 -12.30 3.67 7.51
CA PHE A 358 -13.70 3.23 7.36
C PHE A 358 -14.74 4.31 7.69
N SER A 359 -14.31 5.54 7.92
CA SER A 359 -15.17 6.73 7.88
C SER A 359 -15.33 7.29 6.46
N TRP A 360 -14.50 6.87 5.49
CA TRP A 360 -14.61 7.28 4.09
C TRP A 360 -15.96 6.85 3.51
N TRP A 361 -16.60 7.70 2.70
CA TRP A 361 -17.92 7.44 2.13
C TRP A 361 -18.01 6.09 1.42
N CYS A 362 -17.03 5.78 0.58
CA CYS A 362 -16.89 4.49 -0.07
C CYS A 362 -15.98 3.59 0.77
N TRP A 363 -16.50 3.06 1.91
CA TRP A 363 -15.73 2.28 2.86
C TRP A 363 -15.08 1.02 2.25
N TRP A 364 -15.63 0.52 1.14
CA TRP A 364 -15.06 -0.60 0.38
C TRP A 364 -14.04 -0.18 -0.68
N TYR A 365 -13.87 1.14 -0.91
CA TYR A 365 -12.90 1.73 -1.85
C TYR A 365 -13.05 1.28 -3.31
N GLY A 366 -14.28 1.07 -3.76
CA GLY A 366 -14.58 0.67 -5.14
C GLY A 366 -14.09 -0.72 -5.50
N GLY A 367 -13.69 -0.92 -6.76
CA GLY A 367 -13.14 -2.17 -7.24
C GLY A 367 -11.80 -2.54 -6.59
N GLY A 368 -11.57 -3.84 -6.39
CA GLY A 368 -10.30 -4.33 -5.86
C GLY A 368 -10.46 -5.62 -5.05
N PHE A 369 -9.37 -6.21 -4.63
CA PHE A 369 -9.33 -7.43 -3.81
C PHE A 369 -9.16 -7.11 -2.33
N GLY A 370 -10.18 -7.41 -1.52
CA GLY A 370 -10.19 -7.19 -0.07
C GLY A 370 -10.04 -5.71 0.32
N ALA A 371 -9.74 -5.43 1.58
CA ALA A 371 -9.54 -4.08 2.11
C ALA A 371 -8.15 -3.54 1.74
N ARG A 372 -7.97 -3.11 0.49
CA ARG A 372 -6.67 -2.68 -0.07
C ARG A 372 -5.98 -1.57 0.72
N THR A 373 -6.74 -0.66 1.29
CA THR A 373 -6.19 0.48 2.04
C THR A 373 -5.44 0.06 3.30
N MET A 374 -5.78 -1.10 3.88
CA MET A 374 -5.11 -1.62 5.07
C MET A 374 -3.66 -2.09 4.80
N ILE A 375 -3.29 -2.31 3.52
CA ILE A 375 -1.93 -2.71 3.12
C ILE A 375 -0.91 -1.64 3.53
N ASP A 376 -1.28 -0.37 3.49
CA ASP A 376 -0.39 0.73 3.83
C ASP A 376 0.09 0.66 5.30
N PHE A 377 -0.65 -0.05 6.17
CA PHE A 377 -0.31 -0.29 7.58
C PHE A 377 0.51 -1.58 7.82
N TYR A 378 0.70 -2.45 6.82
CA TYR A 378 1.32 -3.78 7.01
C TYR A 378 2.74 -3.78 7.57
N PRO A 379 3.62 -2.80 7.29
CA PRO A 379 4.91 -2.74 7.96
C PRO A 379 4.80 -2.71 9.49
N TYR A 380 3.80 -2.04 10.05
CA TYR A 380 3.53 -2.04 11.50
C TYR A 380 2.88 -3.34 11.99
N MET A 381 1.96 -3.91 11.18
CA MET A 381 1.33 -5.20 11.49
C MET A 381 2.36 -6.32 11.61
N ALA A 382 3.46 -6.25 10.85
CA ALA A 382 4.55 -7.20 10.94
C ALA A 382 5.17 -7.28 12.33
N PHE A 383 5.25 -6.16 13.08
CA PHE A 383 5.76 -6.16 14.45
C PHE A 383 4.81 -6.88 15.42
N GLY A 384 3.49 -6.64 15.29
CA GLY A 384 2.49 -7.36 16.08
C GLY A 384 2.52 -8.86 15.78
N LEU A 385 2.49 -9.22 14.50
CA LEU A 385 2.54 -10.61 14.06
C LEU A 385 3.81 -11.32 14.55
N ALA A 386 4.98 -10.66 14.44
CA ALA A 386 6.25 -11.20 14.91
C ALA A 386 6.28 -11.38 16.44
N ALA A 387 5.67 -10.47 17.20
CA ALA A 387 5.58 -10.60 18.64
C ALA A 387 4.76 -11.84 19.04
N LEU A 388 3.65 -12.10 18.36
CA LEU A 388 2.85 -13.31 18.59
C LEU A 388 3.60 -14.57 18.12
N MET A 389 4.16 -14.58 16.91
CA MET A 389 4.93 -15.72 16.39
C MET A 389 6.09 -16.08 17.33
N GLY A 390 6.80 -15.06 17.87
CA GLY A 390 7.88 -15.27 18.83
C GLY A 390 7.46 -15.94 20.15
N LEU A 391 6.18 -15.86 20.52
CA LEU A 391 5.61 -16.62 21.64
C LEU A 391 5.22 -18.05 21.21
N LEU A 392 4.53 -18.18 20.07
CA LEU A 392 3.93 -19.45 19.64
C LEU A 392 4.98 -20.49 19.26
N ILE A 393 6.08 -20.09 18.62
CA ILE A 393 7.17 -21.00 18.25
C ILE A 393 7.92 -21.60 19.47
N LYS A 394 7.73 -21.04 20.65
CA LYS A 394 8.34 -21.55 21.91
C LYS A 394 7.42 -22.54 22.64
N GLN A 395 6.20 -22.73 22.20
CA GLN A 395 5.22 -23.62 22.82
C GLN A 395 5.52 -25.09 22.50
N ASN A 396 4.71 -25.98 23.03
CA ASN A 396 4.81 -27.42 22.81
C ASN A 396 4.55 -27.82 21.35
N THR A 397 4.80 -29.07 21.02
CA THR A 397 4.70 -29.60 19.64
C THR A 397 3.29 -29.48 19.08
N LEU A 398 2.24 -29.65 19.90
CA LEU A 398 0.85 -29.50 19.44
C LEU A 398 0.57 -28.06 18.96
N VAL A 399 0.94 -27.05 19.75
CA VAL A 399 0.75 -25.64 19.39
C VAL A 399 1.55 -25.28 18.12
N LYS A 400 2.78 -25.80 17.98
CA LYS A 400 3.59 -25.61 16.75
C LYS A 400 2.94 -26.27 15.54
N GLY A 401 2.37 -27.46 15.71
CA GLY A 401 1.62 -28.15 14.66
C GLY A 401 0.39 -27.35 14.20
N LEU A 402 -0.41 -26.87 15.14
CA LEU A 402 -1.56 -26.00 14.85
C LEU A 402 -1.14 -24.70 14.16
N LEU A 403 -0.06 -24.07 14.63
CA LEU A 403 0.50 -22.89 14.01
C LEU A 403 0.91 -23.15 12.55
N ALA A 404 1.58 -24.27 12.27
CA ALA A 404 1.97 -24.65 10.91
C ALA A 404 0.74 -24.82 10.00
N VAL A 405 -0.33 -25.45 10.50
CA VAL A 405 -1.60 -25.57 9.75
C VAL A 405 -2.19 -24.19 9.44
N VAL A 406 -2.25 -23.29 10.41
CA VAL A 406 -2.75 -21.91 10.21
C VAL A 406 -1.92 -21.16 9.17
N ILE A 407 -0.59 -21.26 9.23
CA ILE A 407 0.33 -20.64 8.28
C ILE A 407 0.06 -21.15 6.86
N ILE A 408 0.06 -22.47 6.67
CA ILE A 408 -0.15 -23.10 5.36
C ILE A 408 -1.54 -22.74 4.82
N PHE A 409 -2.58 -22.85 5.67
CA PHE A 409 -3.94 -22.53 5.27
C PHE A 409 -4.10 -21.06 4.84
N THR A 410 -3.58 -20.11 5.62
CA THR A 410 -3.74 -18.67 5.29
C THR A 410 -2.96 -18.26 4.05
N ILE A 411 -1.77 -18.85 3.81
CA ILE A 411 -1.00 -18.65 2.56
C ILE A 411 -1.79 -19.23 1.38
N HIS A 412 -2.22 -20.50 1.50
CA HIS A 412 -3.02 -21.15 0.44
C HIS A 412 -4.29 -20.35 0.14
N LEU A 413 -5.04 -19.97 1.16
CA LEU A 413 -6.27 -19.19 1.01
C LEU A 413 -6.05 -17.89 0.25
N ASN A 414 -5.04 -17.10 0.63
CA ASN A 414 -4.79 -15.82 -0.03
C ASN A 414 -4.36 -15.99 -1.50
N ILE A 415 -3.47 -16.93 -1.81
CA ILE A 415 -3.04 -17.22 -3.18
C ILE A 415 -4.23 -17.73 -4.01
N PHE A 416 -5.03 -18.63 -3.45
CA PHE A 416 -6.21 -19.18 -4.12
C PHE A 416 -7.27 -18.10 -4.36
N GLN A 417 -7.58 -17.26 -3.38
CA GLN A 417 -8.53 -16.16 -3.54
C GLN A 417 -8.02 -15.07 -4.49
N THR A 418 -6.71 -14.84 -4.56
CA THR A 418 -6.11 -13.98 -5.59
C THR A 418 -6.39 -14.55 -6.99
N LYS A 419 -6.23 -15.86 -7.20
CA LYS A 419 -6.63 -16.53 -8.44
C LYS A 419 -8.14 -16.41 -8.71
N GLN A 420 -8.97 -16.62 -7.70
CA GLN A 420 -10.43 -16.49 -7.83
C GLN A 420 -10.84 -15.05 -8.22
N TYR A 421 -10.19 -14.04 -7.64
CA TYR A 421 -10.41 -12.63 -8.01
C TYR A 421 -9.99 -12.38 -9.47
N HIS A 422 -8.84 -12.88 -9.89
CA HIS A 422 -8.36 -12.80 -11.25
C HIS A 422 -9.31 -13.45 -12.26
N LEU A 423 -9.96 -14.56 -11.89
CA LEU A 423 -10.98 -15.26 -12.66
C LEU A 423 -12.39 -14.67 -12.49
N SER A 424 -12.54 -13.56 -11.77
CA SER A 424 -13.83 -12.90 -11.47
C SER A 424 -14.80 -13.73 -10.62
N LEU A 425 -14.36 -14.84 -10.02
CA LEU A 425 -15.13 -15.64 -9.06
C LEU A 425 -15.34 -14.88 -7.74
N ILE A 426 -14.39 -14.09 -7.33
CA ILE A 426 -14.57 -13.05 -6.32
C ILE A 426 -14.85 -11.76 -7.07
N HIS A 427 -16.10 -11.28 -6.98
CA HIS A 427 -16.52 -10.07 -7.68
C HIS A 427 -15.82 -8.83 -7.13
N TRP A 428 -15.55 -7.87 -8.00
CA TRP A 428 -14.74 -6.70 -7.69
C TRP A 428 -15.38 -5.74 -6.66
N ASP A 429 -16.71 -5.76 -6.44
CA ASP A 429 -17.38 -4.93 -5.41
C ASP A 429 -18.73 -5.46 -4.87
N SER A 430 -19.29 -6.52 -5.46
CA SER A 430 -20.67 -6.95 -5.20
C SER A 430 -20.81 -8.24 -4.39
N MET A 431 -19.73 -8.72 -3.74
CA MET A 431 -19.75 -9.96 -2.95
C MET A 431 -20.71 -9.88 -1.76
N THR A 432 -21.52 -10.93 -1.60
CA THR A 432 -22.37 -11.22 -0.43
C THR A 432 -21.82 -12.43 0.32
N TYR A 433 -22.42 -12.76 1.48
CA TYR A 433 -22.13 -14.03 2.18
C TYR A 433 -22.45 -15.24 1.33
N GLU A 434 -23.60 -15.21 0.64
CA GLU A 434 -24.09 -16.31 -0.21
C GLU A 434 -23.16 -16.55 -1.39
N SER A 435 -22.77 -15.48 -2.10
CA SER A 435 -21.84 -15.58 -3.23
C SER A 435 -20.45 -16.06 -2.78
N TYR A 436 -19.94 -15.53 -1.67
CA TYR A 436 -18.65 -15.94 -1.10
C TYR A 436 -18.65 -17.42 -0.72
N LYS A 437 -19.69 -17.90 -0.01
CA LYS A 437 -19.85 -19.30 0.37
C LYS A 437 -19.97 -20.21 -0.84
N ALA A 438 -20.69 -19.76 -1.88
CA ALA A 438 -20.90 -20.55 -3.09
C ALA A 438 -19.61 -20.78 -3.89
N VAL A 439 -18.67 -19.81 -3.90
CA VAL A 439 -17.38 -19.93 -4.60
C VAL A 439 -16.20 -20.30 -3.70
N PHE A 440 -16.37 -20.39 -2.36
CA PHE A 440 -15.27 -20.63 -1.43
C PHE A 440 -14.48 -21.89 -1.79
N LEU A 441 -13.19 -21.72 -2.08
CA LEU A 441 -12.25 -22.76 -2.53
C LEU A 441 -12.72 -23.53 -3.78
N LYS A 442 -13.50 -22.90 -4.66
CA LYS A 442 -13.94 -23.47 -5.95
C LYS A 442 -13.38 -22.67 -7.11
N GLU A 443 -13.21 -23.32 -8.27
CA GLU A 443 -12.69 -22.71 -9.49
C GLU A 443 -13.77 -22.53 -10.57
N LYS A 444 -15.04 -22.75 -10.24
CA LYS A 444 -16.18 -22.66 -11.19
C LYS A 444 -17.29 -21.80 -10.61
N PHE A 445 -17.95 -21.04 -11.47
CA PHE A 445 -19.15 -20.30 -11.11
C PHE A 445 -20.29 -21.26 -10.78
N PRO A 446 -21.07 -20.98 -9.72
CA PRO A 446 -22.38 -21.62 -9.55
C PRO A 446 -23.36 -21.12 -10.61
N GLU A 447 -24.36 -21.95 -10.98
CA GLU A 447 -25.32 -21.62 -12.04
C GLU A 447 -26.10 -20.32 -11.82
N ASN A 448 -26.39 -19.98 -10.56
CA ASN A 448 -27.12 -18.78 -10.15
C ASN A 448 -26.21 -17.65 -9.63
N TYR A 449 -24.93 -17.62 -10.02
CA TYR A 449 -23.94 -16.72 -9.42
C TYR A 449 -24.33 -15.25 -9.45
N GLN A 450 -24.86 -14.76 -10.58
CA GLN A 450 -25.26 -13.35 -10.72
C GLN A 450 -26.38 -12.95 -9.74
N GLN A 451 -27.27 -13.88 -9.40
CA GLN A 451 -28.36 -13.65 -8.46
C GLN A 451 -27.88 -13.59 -6.99
N LEU A 452 -26.67 -14.08 -6.72
CA LEU A 452 -26.07 -14.06 -5.40
C LEU A 452 -25.27 -12.77 -5.12
N LEU A 453 -25.03 -11.95 -6.14
CA LEU A 453 -24.33 -10.68 -6.02
C LEU A 453 -25.28 -9.57 -5.59
N SER A 454 -24.73 -8.56 -4.90
CA SER A 454 -25.47 -7.34 -4.51
C SER A 454 -24.62 -6.12 -4.83
N GLU A 455 -24.99 -5.41 -5.87
CA GLU A 455 -24.30 -4.18 -6.26
C GLU A 455 -24.46 -3.10 -5.19
N PRO A 456 -23.38 -2.36 -4.84
CA PRO A 456 -23.47 -1.27 -3.89
C PRO A 456 -24.21 -0.08 -4.51
N ASN A 457 -25.08 0.54 -3.70
CA ASN A 457 -25.69 1.81 -4.09
C ASN A 457 -24.71 2.96 -3.80
N TYR A 458 -23.87 3.29 -4.78
CA TYR A 458 -22.86 4.35 -4.65
C TYR A 458 -23.48 5.72 -4.37
N GLN A 459 -24.64 6.05 -4.94
CA GLN A 459 -25.28 7.34 -4.73
C GLN A 459 -25.80 7.45 -3.30
N SER A 460 -26.59 6.50 -2.82
CA SER A 460 -27.13 6.49 -1.46
C SER A 460 -26.01 6.50 -0.41
N GLN A 461 -24.95 5.71 -0.65
CA GLN A 461 -23.80 5.66 0.26
C GLN A 461 -23.06 7.01 0.31
N LYS A 462 -22.94 7.72 -0.82
CA LYS A 462 -22.26 9.02 -0.90
C LYS A 462 -23.08 10.14 -0.22
N GLU A 463 -24.39 10.14 -0.41
CA GLU A 463 -25.31 11.16 0.12
C GLU A 463 -25.62 10.95 1.61
N PHE A 464 -25.88 9.71 2.04
CA PHE A 464 -26.43 9.40 3.35
C PHE A 464 -25.51 8.55 4.24
N GLY A 465 -24.44 8.00 3.72
CA GLY A 465 -23.53 7.11 4.45
C GLY A 465 -24.12 5.73 4.74
N HIS A 466 -25.11 5.28 3.97
CA HIS A 466 -25.67 3.92 4.01
C HIS A 466 -26.18 3.51 2.62
N GLU A 467 -26.22 2.19 2.39
CA GLU A 467 -26.79 1.57 1.19
C GLU A 467 -28.28 1.35 1.33
#